data_b80b5675c8be07200a244a94b170536d
#
_entry.id   b80b5675c8be07200a244a94b170536d
#
_cell.length_a   1.000
_cell.length_b   1.000
_cell.length_c   1.000
_cell.angle_alpha   90.00
_cell.angle_beta   90.00
_cell.angle_gamma   90.00
#
_symmetry.space_group_name_H-M   'P 1'
#
loop_
_entity.id
_entity.type
_entity.pdbx_description
1 polymer ?
#
loop_
_entity_poly.entity_id
_entity_poly.type
_entity_poly.pdbx_seq_one_letter_code
_entity_poly.pdbx_strand_id
1 'polypeptide(L)'
;CVAHIEVGKWQSGANDPAVIYVSGANTQILALRQGRYRIFGETLDISVGNAIDKFARSVGLAHPGGPKVEELARKAKNYIPLPYTVKGMDLSFSGLSTAATEAAGKHDLEDVCYSLQETAFAMLVEVTERAMAHAEKREAMLVGGVGANARLGEMMRIMCHERGAEFFLPPRSFMGDNGSMIAYTGLLMLKSGISTPLDQSHVRPGYRTDEVPVSWACAVRRTRSVAG
;
A
#
# COMPACT_ATOMS: atom_id res chain seq x y z
N CYS A 1 4.23 5.27 7.96
CA CYS A 1 4.37 5.04 6.51
C CYS A 1 5.83 4.95 6.09
N VAL A 2 6.67 5.96 6.37
CA VAL A 2 8.10 5.94 6.01
C VAL A 2 8.82 4.71 6.56
N ALA A 3 8.52 4.28 7.79
CA ALA A 3 9.12 3.09 8.38
C ALA A 3 8.76 1.80 7.62
N HIS A 4 7.53 1.64 7.17
CA HIS A 4 7.13 0.54 6.28
C HIS A 4 7.91 0.56 4.97
N ILE A 5 8.11 1.73 4.39
CA ILE A 5 8.85 1.88 3.13
C ILE A 5 10.31 1.49 3.32
N GLU A 6 10.97 2.04 4.34
CA GLU A 6 12.41 1.81 4.55
C GLU A 6 12.72 0.35 4.92
N VAL A 7 11.92 -0.27 5.80
CA VAL A 7 12.10 -1.69 6.10
C VAL A 7 11.75 -2.57 4.90
N GLY A 8 10.73 -2.18 4.12
CA GLY A 8 10.35 -2.86 2.88
C GLY A 8 11.48 -2.86 1.87
N LYS A 9 12.11 -1.72 1.62
CA LYS A 9 13.29 -1.60 0.76
C LYS A 9 14.45 -2.47 1.25
N TRP A 10 14.73 -2.43 2.54
CA TRP A 10 15.80 -3.24 3.12
C TRP A 10 15.56 -4.74 2.93
N GLN A 11 14.35 -5.20 3.20
CA GLN A 11 14.00 -6.63 3.16
C GLN A 11 13.81 -7.18 1.74
N SER A 12 13.37 -6.36 0.80
CA SER A 12 13.09 -6.78 -0.57
C SER A 12 14.22 -6.49 -1.56
N GLY A 13 15.13 -5.59 -1.20
CA GLY A 13 16.20 -5.13 -2.09
C GLY A 13 15.79 -4.02 -3.04
N ALA A 14 14.54 -3.53 -3.01
CA ALA A 14 14.08 -2.41 -3.82
C ALA A 14 14.93 -1.15 -3.57
N ASN A 15 15.26 -0.45 -4.65
CA ASN A 15 16.14 0.72 -4.59
C ASN A 15 15.37 2.05 -4.67
N ASP A 16 14.59 2.26 -5.73
CA ASP A 16 13.86 3.50 -5.99
C ASP A 16 12.42 3.22 -6.49
N PRO A 17 11.59 2.48 -5.72
CA PRO A 17 10.29 2.04 -6.16
C PRO A 17 9.23 3.16 -6.13
N ALA A 18 8.21 3.01 -6.99
CA ALA A 18 6.88 3.47 -6.65
C ALA A 18 6.35 2.57 -5.54
N VAL A 19 5.88 3.16 -4.45
CA VAL A 19 5.45 2.43 -3.26
C VAL A 19 3.94 2.46 -3.16
N ILE A 20 3.35 1.29 -3.04
CA ILE A 20 1.93 1.11 -2.75
C ILE A 20 1.80 0.81 -1.26
N TYR A 21 1.40 1.82 -0.48
CA TYR A 21 1.17 1.69 0.96
C TYR A 21 -0.31 1.49 1.22
N VAL A 22 -0.69 0.28 1.61
CA VAL A 22 -2.08 -0.12 1.83
C VAL A 22 -2.25 -0.77 3.21
N SER A 23 -3.03 -0.12 4.07
CA SER A 23 -3.26 -0.56 5.45
C SER A 23 -4.73 -0.36 5.85
N GLY A 24 -5.08 -0.66 7.09
CA GLY A 24 -6.38 -0.35 7.67
C GLY A 24 -6.67 1.16 7.77
N ALA A 25 -5.63 1.99 7.85
CA ALA A 25 -5.75 3.44 8.00
C ALA A 25 -5.42 4.22 6.72
N ASN A 26 -4.51 3.73 5.89
CA ASN A 26 -3.97 4.48 4.75
C ASN A 26 -4.05 3.69 3.45
N THR A 27 -4.25 4.43 2.36
CA THR A 27 -4.09 3.96 0.98
C THR A 27 -3.41 5.08 0.21
N GLN A 28 -2.13 4.91 -0.09
CA GLN A 28 -1.31 5.91 -0.76
C GLN A 28 -0.37 5.26 -1.76
N ILE A 29 -0.22 5.89 -2.92
CA ILE A 29 0.80 5.58 -3.91
C ILE A 29 1.85 6.69 -3.88
N LEU A 30 3.09 6.32 -3.56
CA LEU A 30 4.16 7.25 -3.26
C LEU A 30 5.40 6.98 -4.14
N ALA A 31 6.19 8.01 -4.37
CA ALA A 31 7.53 7.84 -4.91
C ALA A 31 8.49 8.87 -4.32
N LEU A 32 9.77 8.48 -4.17
CA LEU A 32 10.79 9.39 -3.67
C LEU A 32 11.14 10.43 -4.73
N ARG A 33 11.03 11.70 -4.36
CA ARG A 33 11.41 12.86 -5.17
C ARG A 33 12.04 13.92 -4.28
N GLN A 34 13.25 14.36 -4.61
CA GLN A 34 13.95 15.48 -3.92
C GLN A 34 14.03 15.28 -2.38
N GLY A 35 14.36 14.07 -1.92
CA GLY A 35 14.53 13.77 -0.51
C GLY A 35 13.25 13.68 0.31
N ARG A 36 12.08 13.53 -0.33
CA ARG A 36 10.79 13.28 0.33
C ARG A 36 9.97 12.29 -0.49
N TYR A 37 9.13 11.52 0.19
CA TYR A 37 8.10 10.74 -0.49
C TYR A 37 6.97 11.67 -0.91
N ARG A 38 6.69 11.74 -2.22
CA ARG A 38 5.56 12.48 -2.77
C ARG A 38 4.40 11.54 -2.98
N ILE A 39 3.20 11.98 -2.62
CA ILE A 39 1.96 11.27 -2.85
C ILE A 39 1.51 11.56 -4.28
N PHE A 40 1.39 10.52 -5.10
CA PHE A 40 0.89 10.59 -6.47
C PHE A 40 -0.59 10.25 -6.55
N GLY A 41 -1.07 9.41 -5.62
CA GLY A 41 -2.48 9.07 -5.48
C GLY A 41 -2.79 8.64 -4.06
N GLU A 42 -3.97 8.99 -3.58
CA GLU A 42 -4.45 8.58 -2.27
C GLU A 42 -5.96 8.33 -2.25
N THR A 43 -6.46 7.73 -1.20
CA THR A 43 -7.91 7.61 -1.02
C THR A 43 -8.52 8.96 -0.65
N LEU A 44 -9.66 9.29 -1.27
CA LEU A 44 -10.43 10.51 -0.99
C LEU A 44 -11.42 10.32 0.17
N ASP A 45 -11.63 9.09 0.64
CA ASP A 45 -12.59 8.78 1.68
C ASP A 45 -12.03 7.81 2.73
N ILE A 46 -12.21 6.51 2.56
CA ILE A 46 -11.69 5.50 3.48
C ILE A 46 -10.57 4.69 2.83
N SER A 47 -9.67 4.14 3.64
CA SER A 47 -8.63 3.24 3.13
C SER A 47 -9.24 1.94 2.58
N VAL A 48 -8.52 1.28 1.66
CA VAL A 48 -8.94 -0.02 1.11
C VAL A 48 -9.09 -1.08 2.20
N GLY A 49 -8.21 -1.09 3.21
CA GLY A 49 -8.31 -2.01 4.33
C GLY A 49 -9.56 -1.76 5.16
N ASN A 50 -9.86 -0.49 5.46
CA ASN A 50 -11.09 -0.14 6.19
C ASN A 50 -12.34 -0.47 5.37
N ALA A 51 -12.33 -0.27 4.05
CA ALA A 51 -13.45 -0.64 3.18
C ALA A 51 -13.74 -2.15 3.24
N ILE A 52 -12.70 -2.98 3.16
CA ILE A 52 -12.82 -4.44 3.27
C ILE A 52 -13.28 -4.85 4.68
N ASP A 53 -12.74 -4.27 5.74
CA ASP A 53 -13.14 -4.56 7.12
C ASP A 53 -14.59 -4.11 7.43
N LYS A 54 -15.01 -2.96 6.89
CA LYS A 54 -16.39 -2.47 7.00
C LYS A 54 -17.37 -3.43 6.31
N PHE A 55 -17.06 -3.85 5.09
CA PHE A 55 -17.84 -4.86 4.38
C PHE A 55 -17.88 -6.18 5.17
N ALA A 56 -16.73 -6.72 5.57
CA ALA A 56 -16.64 -7.96 6.31
C ALA A 56 -17.52 -7.95 7.58
N ARG A 57 -17.48 -6.84 8.33
CA ARG A 57 -18.32 -6.64 9.51
C ARG A 57 -19.80 -6.62 9.18
N SER A 58 -20.20 -5.97 8.08
CA SER A 58 -21.63 -5.88 7.68
C SER A 58 -22.24 -7.23 7.31
N VAL A 59 -21.40 -8.19 6.87
CA VAL A 59 -21.81 -9.57 6.54
C VAL A 59 -21.47 -10.61 7.62
N GLY A 60 -21.10 -10.15 8.83
CA GLY A 60 -20.88 -11.02 9.98
C GLY A 60 -19.53 -11.76 10.02
N LEU A 61 -18.55 -11.35 9.22
CA LEU A 61 -17.21 -11.94 9.25
C LEU A 61 -16.39 -11.39 10.41
N ALA A 62 -15.54 -12.24 10.99
CA ALA A 62 -14.67 -11.86 12.10
C ALA A 62 -13.57 -10.90 11.68
N HIS A 63 -13.16 -10.01 12.60
CA HIS A 63 -12.01 -9.13 12.42
C HIS A 63 -10.67 -9.89 12.65
N PRO A 64 -9.62 -9.66 11.86
CA PRO A 64 -9.56 -8.78 10.67
C PRO A 64 -10.31 -9.39 9.48
N GLY A 65 -11.08 -8.54 8.77
CA GLY A 65 -11.93 -8.97 7.65
C GLY A 65 -11.16 -9.37 6.40
N GLY A 66 -10.03 -8.70 6.13
CA GLY A 66 -9.23 -8.92 4.92
C GLY A 66 -8.91 -10.38 4.63
N PRO A 67 -8.31 -11.15 5.56
CA PRO A 67 -8.03 -12.58 5.37
C PRO A 67 -9.28 -13.44 5.13
N LYS A 68 -10.42 -13.10 5.75
CA LYS A 68 -11.68 -13.82 5.57
C LYS A 68 -12.31 -13.56 4.20
N VAL A 69 -12.27 -12.30 3.75
CA VAL A 69 -12.69 -11.93 2.39
C VAL A 69 -11.82 -12.63 1.35
N GLU A 70 -10.50 -12.68 1.53
CA GLU A 70 -9.59 -13.40 0.64
C GLU A 70 -9.87 -14.89 0.60
N GLU A 71 -10.15 -15.52 1.74
CA GLU A 71 -10.48 -16.94 1.83
C GLU A 71 -11.77 -17.29 1.07
N LEU A 72 -12.82 -16.47 1.23
CA LEU A 72 -14.09 -16.65 0.53
C LEU A 72 -13.95 -16.36 -0.97
N ALA A 73 -13.23 -15.30 -1.33
CA ALA A 73 -13.00 -14.92 -2.72
C ALA A 73 -12.36 -16.04 -3.56
N ARG A 74 -11.54 -16.90 -2.95
CA ARG A 74 -10.95 -18.06 -3.65
C ARG A 74 -11.96 -19.14 -4.05
N LYS A 75 -13.16 -19.13 -3.47
CA LYS A 75 -14.23 -20.10 -3.74
C LYS A 75 -15.25 -19.58 -4.74
N ALA A 76 -15.12 -18.32 -5.15
CA ALA A 76 -16.04 -17.66 -6.06
C ALA A 76 -16.11 -18.33 -7.44
N LYS A 77 -17.27 -18.24 -8.06
CA LYS A 77 -17.55 -18.77 -9.40
C LYS A 77 -17.87 -17.68 -10.41
N ASN A 78 -18.36 -16.54 -9.92
CA ASN A 78 -18.84 -15.46 -10.76
C ASN A 78 -18.27 -14.11 -10.31
N TYR A 79 -18.11 -13.19 -11.25
CA TYR A 79 -17.83 -11.78 -10.97
C TYR A 79 -19.12 -10.98 -11.01
N ILE A 80 -19.33 -10.15 -9.99
CA ILE A 80 -20.48 -9.25 -9.88
C ILE A 80 -19.97 -7.83 -10.11
N PRO A 81 -20.47 -7.10 -11.14
CA PRO A 81 -20.04 -5.73 -11.37
C PRO A 81 -20.32 -4.83 -10.16
N LEU A 82 -19.29 -4.17 -9.67
CA LEU A 82 -19.33 -3.21 -8.56
C LEU A 82 -18.81 -1.84 -9.02
N PRO A 83 -19.17 -0.75 -8.33
CA PRO A 83 -18.69 0.59 -8.68
C PRO A 83 -17.18 0.70 -8.71
N TYR A 84 -16.63 1.24 -9.78
CA TYR A 84 -15.21 1.49 -10.00
C TYR A 84 -14.98 3.00 -9.96
N THR A 85 -14.29 3.51 -8.93
CA THR A 85 -14.17 4.95 -8.74
C THR A 85 -12.70 5.37 -8.61
N VAL A 86 -12.13 5.78 -9.73
CA VAL A 86 -10.81 6.42 -9.83
C VAL A 86 -11.00 7.82 -10.42
N LYS A 87 -10.44 8.84 -9.76
CA LYS A 87 -10.50 10.25 -10.18
C LYS A 87 -9.07 10.78 -10.36
N GLY A 88 -8.59 10.79 -11.60
CA GLY A 88 -7.19 11.08 -11.86
C GLY A 88 -6.29 9.97 -11.32
N MET A 89 -5.56 10.23 -10.24
CA MET A 89 -4.77 9.23 -9.50
C MET A 89 -5.31 8.98 -8.09
N ASP A 90 -6.46 9.54 -7.74
CA ASP A 90 -7.10 9.34 -6.44
C ASP A 90 -8.20 8.28 -6.51
N LEU A 91 -8.48 7.67 -5.38
CA LEU A 91 -9.33 6.50 -5.21
C LEU A 91 -10.48 6.78 -4.23
N SER A 92 -11.61 6.12 -4.40
CA SER A 92 -12.72 6.17 -3.44
C SER A 92 -13.29 4.78 -3.23
N PHE A 93 -13.37 4.34 -1.99
CA PHE A 93 -13.75 2.97 -1.61
C PHE A 93 -15.08 2.88 -0.83
N SER A 94 -15.62 3.99 -0.32
CA SER A 94 -16.85 3.95 0.48
C SER A 94 -18.04 3.47 -0.34
N GLY A 95 -18.21 3.98 -1.56
CA GLY A 95 -19.26 3.55 -2.49
C GLY A 95 -19.14 2.08 -2.88
N LEU A 96 -17.92 1.61 -3.14
CA LEU A 96 -17.62 0.21 -3.43
C LEU A 96 -18.02 -0.70 -2.26
N SER A 97 -17.63 -0.34 -1.02
CA SER A 97 -17.97 -1.10 0.19
C SER A 97 -19.49 -1.17 0.42
N THR A 98 -20.20 -0.07 0.18
CA THR A 98 -21.66 -0.01 0.32
C THR A 98 -22.34 -0.91 -0.72
N ALA A 99 -21.96 -0.80 -1.99
CA ALA A 99 -22.50 -1.62 -3.06
C ALA A 99 -22.23 -3.13 -2.84
N ALA A 100 -21.05 -3.49 -2.36
CA ALA A 100 -20.75 -4.86 -1.99
C ALA A 100 -21.65 -5.37 -0.85
N THR A 101 -21.93 -4.54 0.15
CA THR A 101 -22.85 -4.90 1.25
C THR A 101 -24.27 -5.15 0.74
N GLU A 102 -24.75 -4.33 -0.19
CA GLU A 102 -26.06 -4.50 -0.82
C GLU A 102 -26.11 -5.76 -1.72
N ALA A 103 -25.00 -6.04 -2.44
CA ALA A 103 -24.88 -7.21 -3.29
C ALA A 103 -24.89 -8.53 -2.48
N ALA A 104 -24.32 -8.53 -1.27
CA ALA A 104 -24.29 -9.70 -0.38
C ALA A 104 -25.71 -10.16 0.06
N GLY A 105 -26.71 -9.30 -0.01
CA GLY A 105 -28.11 -9.66 0.20
C GLY A 105 -28.79 -10.35 -1.00
N LYS A 106 -28.11 -10.42 -2.17
CA LYS A 106 -28.70 -10.87 -3.42
C LYS A 106 -27.88 -11.93 -4.15
N HIS A 107 -26.63 -12.12 -3.78
CA HIS A 107 -25.66 -13.01 -4.45
C HIS A 107 -24.92 -13.85 -3.44
N ASP A 108 -24.26 -14.91 -3.89
CA ASP A 108 -23.39 -15.72 -3.07
C ASP A 108 -22.25 -14.88 -2.47
N LEU A 109 -22.00 -15.05 -1.17
CA LEU A 109 -21.04 -14.23 -0.45
C LEU A 109 -19.62 -14.38 -1.00
N GLU A 110 -19.26 -15.55 -1.48
CA GLU A 110 -17.97 -15.84 -2.13
C GLU A 110 -17.78 -14.97 -3.39
N ASP A 111 -18.82 -14.87 -4.23
CA ASP A 111 -18.80 -14.08 -5.47
C ASP A 111 -18.70 -12.58 -5.16
N VAL A 112 -19.39 -12.12 -4.11
CA VAL A 112 -19.28 -10.71 -3.66
C VAL A 112 -17.89 -10.41 -3.07
N CYS A 113 -17.34 -11.30 -2.25
CA CYS A 113 -15.98 -11.15 -1.71
C CYS A 113 -14.94 -11.06 -2.82
N TYR A 114 -15.05 -11.92 -3.83
CA TYR A 114 -14.19 -11.90 -5.00
C TYR A 114 -14.32 -10.58 -5.77
N SER A 115 -15.55 -10.17 -6.07
CA SER A 115 -15.83 -8.97 -6.86
C SER A 115 -15.37 -7.69 -6.17
N LEU A 116 -15.56 -7.59 -4.84
CA LEU A 116 -15.05 -6.50 -4.03
C LEU A 116 -13.52 -6.43 -4.11
N GLN A 117 -12.86 -7.57 -3.94
CA GLN A 117 -11.40 -7.67 -3.98
C GLN A 117 -10.85 -7.30 -5.35
N GLU A 118 -11.37 -7.92 -6.43
CA GLU A 118 -10.93 -7.66 -7.80
C GLU A 118 -11.11 -6.19 -8.17
N THR A 119 -12.28 -5.61 -7.88
CA THR A 119 -12.55 -4.19 -8.20
C THR A 119 -11.62 -3.25 -7.42
N ALA A 120 -11.49 -3.44 -6.10
CA ALA A 120 -10.63 -2.59 -5.28
C ALA A 120 -9.16 -2.67 -5.71
N PHE A 121 -8.69 -3.87 -6.02
CA PHE A 121 -7.29 -4.07 -6.40
C PHE A 121 -7.01 -3.60 -7.83
N ALA A 122 -7.95 -3.75 -8.76
CA ALA A 122 -7.83 -3.18 -10.11
C ALA A 122 -7.67 -1.65 -10.05
N MET A 123 -8.42 -0.96 -9.20
CA MET A 123 -8.28 0.48 -8.97
C MET A 123 -6.87 0.83 -8.46
N LEU A 124 -6.33 0.06 -7.50
CA LEU A 124 -4.97 0.26 -6.98
C LEU A 124 -3.90 0.03 -8.05
N VAL A 125 -4.04 -1.03 -8.84
CA VAL A 125 -3.11 -1.37 -9.94
C VAL A 125 -3.09 -0.25 -10.97
N GLU A 126 -4.25 0.22 -11.44
CA GLU A 126 -4.36 1.31 -12.41
C GLU A 126 -3.66 2.59 -11.93
N VAL A 127 -3.95 3.02 -10.70
CA VAL A 127 -3.33 4.24 -10.15
C VAL A 127 -1.83 4.06 -9.95
N THR A 128 -1.38 2.87 -9.53
CA THR A 128 0.04 2.55 -9.42
C THR A 128 0.73 2.63 -10.77
N GLU A 129 0.14 2.07 -11.81
CA GLU A 129 0.67 2.12 -13.17
C GLU A 129 0.84 3.55 -13.66
N ARG A 130 -0.19 4.39 -13.49
CA ARG A 130 -0.14 5.81 -13.81
C ARG A 130 0.96 6.55 -13.04
N ALA A 131 1.08 6.28 -11.73
CA ALA A 131 2.11 6.88 -10.88
C ALA A 131 3.52 6.46 -11.30
N MET A 132 3.72 5.18 -11.65
CA MET A 132 5.00 4.69 -12.18
C MET A 132 5.38 5.38 -13.49
N ALA A 133 4.43 5.56 -14.40
CA ALA A 133 4.65 6.27 -15.65
C ALA A 133 5.00 7.74 -15.41
N HIS A 134 4.23 8.43 -14.57
CA HIS A 134 4.45 9.85 -14.27
C HIS A 134 5.76 10.11 -13.50
N ALA A 135 6.10 9.23 -12.56
CA ALA A 135 7.32 9.32 -11.75
C ALA A 135 8.54 8.67 -12.41
N GLU A 136 8.40 8.10 -13.63
CA GLU A 136 9.45 7.40 -14.36
C GLU A 136 10.10 6.26 -13.55
N LYS A 137 9.27 5.52 -12.77
CA LYS A 137 9.74 4.42 -11.94
C LYS A 137 9.71 3.09 -12.71
N ARG A 138 10.75 2.30 -12.50
CA ARG A 138 10.89 0.93 -13.04
C ARG A 138 10.81 -0.15 -11.97
N GLU A 139 10.55 0.25 -10.75
CA GLU A 139 10.35 -0.61 -9.60
C GLU A 139 9.01 -0.25 -8.95
N ALA A 140 8.26 -1.26 -8.53
CA ALA A 140 7.09 -1.10 -7.65
C ALA A 140 7.27 -1.94 -6.39
N MET A 141 6.86 -1.43 -5.25
CA MET A 141 6.94 -2.15 -3.97
C MET A 141 5.63 -2.01 -3.21
N LEU A 142 5.09 -3.15 -2.77
CA LEU A 142 3.84 -3.21 -2.00
C LEU A 142 4.16 -3.35 -0.51
N VAL A 143 3.62 -2.47 0.33
CA VAL A 143 3.81 -2.47 1.78
C VAL A 143 2.51 -2.18 2.53
N GLY A 144 2.47 -2.50 3.82
CA GLY A 144 1.29 -2.37 4.67
C GLY A 144 0.48 -3.65 4.78
N GLY A 145 -0.37 -3.76 5.79
CA GLY A 145 -1.07 -5.01 6.15
C GLY A 145 -1.94 -5.60 5.04
N VAL A 146 -2.60 -4.77 4.23
CA VAL A 146 -3.39 -5.23 3.08
C VAL A 146 -2.49 -5.79 1.96
N GLY A 147 -1.24 -5.34 1.89
CA GLY A 147 -0.24 -5.86 0.95
C GLY A 147 0.11 -7.35 1.14
N ALA A 148 -0.26 -7.94 2.29
CA ALA A 148 -0.14 -9.37 2.53
C ALA A 148 -1.15 -10.22 1.73
N ASN A 149 -2.14 -9.61 1.06
CA ASN A 149 -3.11 -10.29 0.22
C ASN A 149 -2.43 -10.83 -1.05
N ALA A 150 -2.58 -12.14 -1.27
CA ALA A 150 -1.90 -12.82 -2.38
C ALA A 150 -2.38 -12.33 -3.75
N ARG A 151 -3.69 -12.05 -3.89
CA ARG A 151 -4.26 -11.59 -5.15
C ARG A 151 -3.77 -10.21 -5.55
N LEU A 152 -3.68 -9.27 -4.58
CA LEU A 152 -3.10 -7.95 -4.85
C LEU A 152 -1.65 -8.07 -5.30
N GLY A 153 -0.87 -8.90 -4.62
CA GLY A 153 0.52 -9.16 -5.01
C GLY A 153 0.65 -9.76 -6.41
N GLU A 154 -0.25 -10.68 -6.79
CA GLU A 154 -0.31 -11.26 -8.14
C GLU A 154 -0.63 -10.19 -9.20
N MET A 155 -1.69 -9.39 -9.00
CA MET A 155 -2.09 -8.35 -9.94
C MET A 155 -0.99 -7.31 -10.15
N MET A 156 -0.31 -6.88 -9.07
CA MET A 156 0.84 -5.97 -9.16
C MET A 156 2.01 -6.58 -9.93
N ARG A 157 2.28 -7.88 -9.74
CA ARG A 157 3.34 -8.57 -10.47
C ARG A 157 3.06 -8.65 -11.96
N ILE A 158 1.82 -8.95 -12.34
CA ILE A 158 1.39 -8.98 -13.75
C ILE A 158 1.59 -7.60 -14.38
N MET A 159 1.07 -6.54 -13.76
CA MET A 159 1.21 -5.17 -14.25
C MET A 159 2.69 -4.77 -14.42
N CYS A 160 3.54 -5.05 -13.43
CA CYS A 160 4.97 -4.74 -13.53
C CYS A 160 5.65 -5.51 -14.65
N HIS A 161 5.33 -6.80 -14.81
CA HIS A 161 5.88 -7.63 -15.88
C HIS A 161 5.52 -7.08 -17.27
N GLU A 162 4.25 -6.70 -17.47
CA GLU A 162 3.78 -6.13 -18.74
C GLU A 162 4.44 -4.78 -19.07
N ARG A 163 4.84 -4.03 -18.05
CA ARG A 163 5.58 -2.77 -18.20
C ARG A 163 7.10 -2.93 -18.33
N GLY A 164 7.62 -4.14 -18.22
CA GLY A 164 9.08 -4.37 -18.11
C GLY A 164 9.67 -3.74 -16.84
N ALA A 165 8.92 -3.71 -15.74
CA ALA A 165 9.32 -3.20 -14.44
C ALA A 165 9.48 -4.34 -13.44
N GLU A 166 10.21 -4.09 -12.35
CA GLU A 166 10.40 -5.05 -11.27
C GLU A 166 9.37 -4.85 -10.16
N PHE A 167 8.86 -5.95 -9.60
CA PHE A 167 7.94 -5.94 -8.47
C PHE A 167 8.60 -6.51 -7.22
N PHE A 168 8.55 -5.75 -6.13
CA PHE A 168 9.12 -6.10 -4.83
C PHE A 168 8.02 -6.30 -3.80
N LEU A 169 8.08 -7.42 -3.11
CA LEU A 169 7.17 -7.77 -2.03
C LEU A 169 8.00 -8.19 -0.81
N PRO A 170 8.06 -7.37 0.25
CA PRO A 170 8.75 -7.74 1.48
C PRO A 170 8.15 -9.00 2.12
N PRO A 171 8.90 -9.74 2.93
CA PRO A 171 8.36 -10.87 3.69
C PRO A 171 7.13 -10.48 4.51
N ARG A 172 6.15 -11.39 4.60
CA ARG A 172 4.85 -11.14 5.26
C ARG A 172 4.98 -10.64 6.70
N SER A 173 6.02 -11.04 7.41
CA SER A 173 6.33 -10.58 8.78
C SER A 173 6.61 -9.09 8.89
N PHE A 174 6.95 -8.42 7.78
CA PHE A 174 7.22 -6.96 7.72
C PHE A 174 6.08 -6.15 7.11
N MET A 175 4.97 -6.80 6.70
CA MET A 175 3.82 -6.09 6.12
C MET A 175 2.99 -5.35 7.16
N GLY A 176 2.77 -5.93 8.34
CA GLY A 176 2.09 -5.27 9.46
C GLY A 176 3.02 -4.39 10.29
N ASP A 177 2.45 -3.63 11.23
CA ASP A 177 3.22 -2.82 12.18
C ASP A 177 4.11 -3.72 13.03
N ASN A 178 5.38 -3.34 13.17
CA ASN A 178 6.36 -4.09 13.95
C ASN A 178 7.45 -3.17 14.51
N GLY A 179 8.10 -3.58 15.60
CA GLY A 179 9.16 -2.79 16.23
C GLY A 179 10.40 -2.64 15.35
N SER A 180 10.70 -3.64 14.50
CA SER A 180 11.90 -3.63 13.65
C SER A 180 11.88 -2.50 12.63
N MET A 181 10.72 -2.16 12.05
CA MET A 181 10.63 -1.06 11.09
C MET A 181 10.91 0.29 11.74
N ILE A 182 10.47 0.49 12.98
CA ILE A 182 10.73 1.72 13.74
C ILE A 182 12.21 1.81 14.11
N ALA A 183 12.77 0.73 14.65
CA ALA A 183 14.18 0.66 15.01
C ALA A 183 15.11 0.88 13.80
N TYR A 184 14.79 0.26 12.65
CA TYR A 184 15.56 0.41 11.42
C TYR A 184 15.51 1.85 10.90
N THR A 185 14.33 2.47 10.87
CA THR A 185 14.18 3.87 10.44
C THR A 185 14.92 4.81 11.40
N GLY A 186 14.84 4.58 12.72
CA GLY A 186 15.60 5.33 13.71
C GLY A 186 17.10 5.21 13.50
N LEU A 187 17.61 4.01 13.16
CA LEU A 187 19.02 3.80 12.81
C LEU A 187 19.44 4.60 11.56
N LEU A 188 18.61 4.64 10.52
CA LEU A 188 18.87 5.44 9.32
C LEU A 188 18.93 6.93 9.65
N MET A 189 18.00 7.43 10.45
CA MET A 189 17.99 8.80 10.94
C MET A 189 19.27 9.13 11.71
N LEU A 190 19.63 8.30 12.69
CA LEU A 190 20.82 8.48 13.50
C LEU A 190 22.10 8.51 12.65
N LYS A 191 22.27 7.58 11.71
CA LYS A 191 23.39 7.56 10.76
C LYS A 191 23.47 8.79 9.87
N SER A 192 22.34 9.49 9.68
CA SER A 192 22.25 10.73 8.90
C SER A 192 22.36 11.99 9.75
N GLY A 193 22.73 11.83 11.03
CA GLY A 193 22.89 12.95 11.97
C GLY A 193 21.56 13.54 12.46
N ILE A 194 20.45 12.84 12.28
CA ILE A 194 19.13 13.27 12.75
C ILE A 194 18.87 12.66 14.12
N SER A 195 18.65 13.50 15.11
CA SER A 195 18.19 13.11 16.45
C SER A 195 17.10 14.06 16.94
N THR A 196 16.21 13.57 17.77
CA THR A 196 15.15 14.38 18.37
C THR A 196 15.34 14.38 19.89
N PRO A 197 15.52 15.56 20.53
CA PRO A 197 15.57 15.65 21.98
C PRO A 197 14.29 15.08 22.63
N LEU A 198 14.41 14.53 23.83
CA LEU A 198 13.30 13.83 24.49
C LEU A 198 12.10 14.75 24.74
N ASP A 199 12.34 15.97 25.09
CA ASP A 199 11.32 17.03 25.30
C ASP A 199 10.58 17.42 24.02
N GLN A 200 11.12 17.08 22.84
CA GLN A 200 10.52 17.33 21.52
C GLN A 200 9.97 16.04 20.87
N SER A 201 10.04 14.90 21.54
CA SER A 201 9.66 13.58 21.03
C SER A 201 8.15 13.26 21.13
N HIS A 202 7.31 14.28 21.29
CA HIS A 202 5.87 14.10 21.36
C HIS A 202 5.24 13.66 20.03
N VAL A 203 4.13 12.94 20.13
CA VAL A 203 3.37 12.46 18.95
C VAL A 203 2.78 13.66 18.19
N ARG A 204 2.89 13.65 16.87
CA ARG A 204 2.29 14.62 15.95
C ARG A 204 1.29 13.89 15.04
N PRO A 205 0.02 13.72 15.45
CA PRO A 205 -0.96 12.89 14.72
C PRO A 205 -1.24 13.35 13.30
N GLY A 206 -1.14 14.65 13.02
CA GLY A 206 -1.35 15.24 11.70
C GLY A 206 -0.09 15.22 10.78
N TYR A 207 1.01 14.59 11.19
CA TYR A 207 2.24 14.60 10.41
C TYR A 207 2.14 13.73 9.17
N ARG A 208 2.11 14.36 8.00
CA ARG A 208 1.90 13.67 6.72
C ARG A 208 3.17 13.00 6.22
N THR A 209 3.02 11.94 5.44
CA THR A 209 4.14 11.18 4.85
C THR A 209 5.03 12.04 3.95
N ASP A 210 4.43 12.96 3.20
CA ASP A 210 5.11 13.86 2.26
C ASP A 210 5.82 15.06 2.93
N GLU A 211 5.59 15.27 4.23
CA GLU A 211 6.30 16.27 5.04
C GLU A 211 7.62 15.74 5.60
N VAL A 212 7.78 14.41 5.69
CA VAL A 212 8.96 13.77 6.31
C VAL A 212 10.20 13.94 5.41
N PRO A 213 11.27 14.64 5.87
CA PRO A 213 12.52 14.67 5.15
C PRO A 213 13.22 13.30 5.24
N VAL A 214 13.57 12.72 4.08
CA VAL A 214 14.22 11.41 3.96
C VAL A 214 15.68 11.63 3.51
N SER A 215 16.46 12.34 4.32
CA SER A 215 17.83 12.76 3.98
C SER A 215 18.78 11.59 3.79
N TRP A 216 18.56 10.46 4.46
CA TRP A 216 19.37 9.24 4.32
C TRP A 216 19.27 8.62 2.93
N ALA A 217 18.17 8.84 2.19
CA ALA A 217 18.01 8.33 0.83
C ALA A 217 18.96 8.99 -0.17
N CYS A 218 19.41 10.21 0.10
CA CYS A 218 20.41 10.92 -0.71
C CYS A 218 21.83 10.44 -0.46
N ALA A 219 22.13 9.96 0.74
CA ALA A 219 23.47 9.48 1.13
C ALA A 219 23.82 8.15 0.45
N VAL A 220 22.85 7.26 0.28
CA VAL A 220 23.01 5.94 -0.35
C VAL A 220 23.38 6.03 -1.84
N ARG A 221 22.94 7.07 -2.54
CA ARG A 221 23.31 7.29 -3.96
C ARG A 221 24.76 7.70 -4.13
N ARG A 222 25.37 8.41 -3.17
CA ARG A 222 26.77 8.85 -3.25
C ARG A 222 27.79 7.72 -3.09
N THR A 223 27.48 6.69 -2.32
CA THR A 223 28.40 5.56 -2.10
C THR A 223 28.43 4.56 -3.25
N ARG A 224 27.40 4.48 -4.10
CA ARG A 224 27.39 3.60 -5.28
C ARG A 224 28.03 4.22 -6.54
N SER A 225 28.16 5.56 -6.61
CA SER A 225 28.82 6.23 -7.75
C SER A 225 30.33 6.30 -7.65
N VAL A 226 30.95 5.84 -6.55
CA VAL A 226 32.40 5.87 -6.33
C VAL A 226 33.05 4.48 -6.48
N ALA A 227 32.25 3.44 -6.75
CA ALA A 227 32.69 2.06 -6.93
C ALA A 227 32.44 1.51 -8.37
N GLY A 228 32.49 2.42 -9.37
CA GLY A 228 32.42 2.08 -10.79
C GLY A 228 33.64 2.60 -11.55
#